data_1e653687c9ad54b9544e5b87b27e1f9a
#
_entry.id   1e653687c9ad54b9544e5b87b27e1f9a
#
_cell.length_a   1.000
_cell.length_b   1.000
_cell.length_c   1.000
_cell.angle_alpha   90.00
_cell.angle_beta   90.00
_cell.angle_gamma   90.00
#
_symmetry.space_group_name_H-M   'P 1'
#
loop_
_entity.id
_entity.type
_entity.pdbx_description
1 polymer ?
#
loop_
_entity_poly.entity_id
_entity_poly.type
_entity_poly.pdbx_seq_one_letter_code
_entity_poly.pdbx_strand_id
1 'polypeptide(L)'
;VMAHEEILSRTDFFADAHPDALRNVAAAGHERHLIRGDVLFNEGDPPNALYLVLRGRLAIAIANPIDRRESVVALMEADDLFGEMGMLDDGPRSAMARALEPTTVLEIPFEPVLKLFDEHPKLLWNVTRLLAQRIRVTDEALADSVFLDVTGRTAKRLLELADGEDHFTLPVTQEELAGMVGASRERVNKAIASFIRLGWLEQQDRTYKIVQRDRLELRAR
;
A
#
# COMPACT_ATOMS: atom_id res chain seq x y z
N VAL A 1 -7.24 20.47 13.10
CA VAL A 1 -6.19 19.94 12.22
C VAL A 1 -5.03 19.59 13.12
N MET A 2 -4.63 18.29 13.16
CA MET A 2 -3.43 17.88 13.90
C MET A 2 -2.21 18.50 13.22
N ALA A 3 -1.20 18.83 14.00
CA ALA A 3 0.06 19.30 13.44
C ALA A 3 0.78 18.16 12.72
N HIS A 4 1.51 18.43 11.64
CA HIS A 4 2.16 17.38 10.83
C HIS A 4 3.18 16.57 11.65
N GLU A 5 3.86 17.18 12.63
CA GLU A 5 4.77 16.48 13.54
C GLU A 5 4.07 15.40 14.37
N GLU A 6 2.81 15.63 14.76
CA GLU A 6 2.02 14.64 15.50
C GLU A 6 1.65 13.45 14.61
N ILE A 7 1.32 13.71 13.33
CA ILE A 7 1.02 12.64 12.37
C ILE A 7 2.30 11.84 12.07
N LEU A 8 3.41 12.51 11.82
CA LEU A 8 4.71 11.87 11.58
C LEU A 8 5.11 10.95 12.73
N SER A 9 4.92 11.39 13.98
CA SER A 9 5.29 10.59 15.17
C SER A 9 4.49 9.29 15.33
N ARG A 10 3.37 9.15 14.64
CA ARG A 10 2.55 7.91 14.65
C ARG A 10 3.01 6.89 13.62
N THR A 11 3.79 7.30 12.64
CA THR A 11 4.31 6.38 11.62
C THR A 11 5.36 5.46 12.23
N ASP A 12 5.40 4.20 11.78
CA ASP A 12 6.43 3.24 12.18
C ASP A 12 7.84 3.74 11.85
N PHE A 13 7.95 4.54 10.78
CA PHE A 13 9.22 5.11 10.33
C PHE A 13 9.86 6.07 11.35
N PHE A 14 9.05 6.89 12.01
CA PHE A 14 9.48 7.86 13.01
C PHE A 14 9.07 7.47 14.43
N ALA A 15 8.69 6.22 14.66
CA ALA A 15 8.36 5.73 16.00
C ALA A 15 9.49 6.06 16.99
N ASP A 16 9.12 6.43 18.20
CA ASP A 16 10.04 6.85 19.27
C ASP A 16 10.78 8.19 19.03
N ALA A 17 10.55 8.88 17.90
CA ALA A 17 11.06 10.23 17.70
C ALA A 17 10.25 11.24 18.53
N HIS A 18 10.96 12.10 19.28
CA HIS A 18 10.30 13.16 20.02
C HIS A 18 9.66 14.17 19.03
N PRO A 19 8.40 14.64 19.26
CA PRO A 19 7.74 15.59 18.37
C PRO A 19 8.56 16.83 18.02
N ASP A 20 9.38 17.33 18.99
CA ASP A 20 10.26 18.48 18.73
C ASP A 20 11.36 18.16 17.70
N ALA A 21 11.87 16.93 17.65
CA ALA A 21 12.83 16.50 16.64
C ALA A 21 12.20 16.42 15.25
N LEU A 22 10.90 16.09 15.17
CA LEU A 22 10.15 16.04 13.92
C LEU A 22 9.69 17.40 13.40
N ARG A 23 9.78 18.47 14.19
CA ARG A 23 9.30 19.80 13.81
C ARG A 23 9.98 20.31 12.53
N ASN A 24 11.27 20.13 12.38
CA ASN A 24 12.01 20.56 11.19
C ASN A 24 11.63 19.73 9.95
N VAL A 25 11.40 18.43 10.13
CA VAL A 25 10.94 17.53 9.07
C VAL A 25 9.53 17.92 8.62
N ALA A 26 8.62 18.17 9.58
CA ALA A 26 7.26 18.61 9.31
C ALA A 26 7.22 19.98 8.62
N ALA A 27 8.02 20.93 9.07
CA ALA A 27 8.08 22.30 8.51
C ALA A 27 8.63 22.34 7.07
N ALA A 28 9.47 21.39 6.69
CA ALA A 28 9.99 21.26 5.33
C ALA A 28 8.99 20.57 4.38
N GLY A 29 7.98 19.91 4.92
CA GLY A 29 6.95 19.21 4.14
C GLY A 29 5.94 20.21 3.54
N HIS A 30 5.40 19.85 2.38
CA HIS A 30 4.31 20.58 1.75
C HIS A 30 3.22 19.62 1.27
N GLU A 31 1.96 20.04 1.39
CA GLU A 31 0.83 19.24 0.97
C GLU A 31 0.69 19.22 -0.55
N ARG A 32 0.45 18.04 -1.09
CA ARG A 32 0.04 17.84 -2.48
C ARG A 32 -1.34 17.21 -2.52
N HIS A 33 -2.20 17.80 -3.35
CA HIS A 33 -3.55 17.31 -3.58
C HIS A 33 -3.60 16.62 -4.94
N LEU A 34 -4.10 15.39 -4.92
CA LEU A 34 -4.21 14.51 -6.08
C LEU A 34 -5.68 14.19 -6.31
N ILE A 35 -6.12 14.19 -7.55
CA ILE A 35 -7.39 13.60 -7.93
C ILE A 35 -7.20 12.12 -8.31
N ARG A 36 -8.28 11.37 -8.38
CA ARG A 36 -8.25 9.98 -8.81
C ARG A 36 -7.54 9.83 -10.16
N GLY A 37 -6.57 8.93 -10.22
CA GLY A 37 -5.78 8.63 -11.41
C GLY A 37 -4.49 9.44 -11.56
N ASP A 38 -4.31 10.51 -10.75
CA ASP A 38 -3.05 11.26 -10.76
C ASP A 38 -1.88 10.37 -10.35
N VAL A 39 -0.78 10.51 -11.10
CA VAL A 39 0.49 9.84 -10.80
C VAL A 39 1.35 10.79 -9.99
N LEU A 40 1.73 10.36 -8.80
CA LEU A 40 2.61 11.13 -7.92
C LEU A 40 4.06 11.06 -8.40
N PHE A 41 4.52 9.87 -8.77
CA PHE A 41 5.80 9.59 -9.43
C PHE A 41 5.72 8.25 -10.18
N ASN A 42 6.57 8.09 -11.18
CA ASN A 42 6.68 6.86 -11.95
C ASN A 42 7.83 5.99 -11.46
N GLU A 43 7.80 4.70 -11.79
CA GLU A 43 8.95 3.81 -11.69
C GLU A 43 10.11 4.38 -12.52
N GLY A 44 11.32 4.39 -11.95
CA GLY A 44 12.52 4.92 -12.59
C GLY A 44 12.74 6.43 -12.41
N ASP A 45 11.77 7.19 -11.89
CA ASP A 45 11.96 8.62 -11.60
C ASP A 45 13.05 8.84 -10.54
N PRO A 46 13.81 9.94 -10.60
CA PRO A 46 14.77 10.28 -9.55
C PRO A 46 14.04 10.58 -8.24
N PRO A 47 14.44 9.96 -7.11
CA PRO A 47 13.80 10.19 -5.83
C PRO A 47 14.34 11.47 -5.19
N ASN A 48 13.47 12.25 -4.55
CA ASN A 48 13.84 13.49 -3.88
C ASN A 48 13.09 13.72 -2.56
N ALA A 49 12.05 12.95 -2.29
CA ALA A 49 11.17 13.14 -1.15
C ALA A 49 10.57 11.82 -0.66
N LEU A 50 10.19 11.80 0.62
CA LEU A 50 9.25 10.87 1.23
C LEU A 50 7.83 11.41 1.09
N TYR A 51 6.85 10.54 1.23
CA TYR A 51 5.44 10.90 1.22
C TYR A 51 4.71 10.27 2.40
N LEU A 52 3.95 11.08 3.13
CA LEU A 52 3.01 10.63 4.16
C LEU A 52 1.60 10.85 3.63
N VAL A 53 0.76 9.84 3.65
CA VAL A 53 -0.66 9.98 3.28
C VAL A 53 -1.40 10.66 4.43
N LEU A 54 -1.93 11.86 4.19
CA LEU A 54 -2.76 12.57 5.15
C LEU A 54 -4.24 12.17 5.02
N ARG A 55 -4.67 11.87 3.81
CA ARG A 55 -6.04 11.48 3.49
C ARG A 55 -6.10 10.80 2.12
N GLY A 56 -7.05 9.88 1.96
CA GLY A 56 -7.28 9.16 0.70
C GLY A 56 -6.41 7.92 0.58
N ARG A 57 -6.17 7.48 -0.66
CA ARG A 57 -5.48 6.21 -0.91
C ARG A 57 -4.71 6.25 -2.21
N LEU A 58 -3.50 5.64 -2.21
CA LEU A 58 -2.69 5.42 -3.40
C LEU A 58 -2.41 3.93 -3.61
N ALA A 59 -2.24 3.55 -4.86
CA ALA A 59 -1.65 2.26 -5.24
C ALA A 59 -0.16 2.47 -5.52
N ILE A 60 0.66 1.60 -4.96
CA ILE A 60 2.04 1.38 -5.40
C ILE A 60 1.99 0.24 -6.40
N ALA A 61 2.39 0.51 -7.65
CA ALA A 61 2.25 -0.43 -8.74
C ALA A 61 3.52 -0.54 -9.58
N ILE A 62 3.76 -1.74 -10.09
CA ILE A 62 4.82 -2.05 -11.05
C ILE A 62 4.17 -2.41 -12.37
N ALA A 63 4.60 -1.78 -13.46
CA ALA A 63 4.09 -2.08 -14.78
C ALA A 63 4.88 -3.20 -15.45
N ASN A 64 4.19 -4.18 -16.03
CA ASN A 64 4.81 -5.16 -16.90
C ASN A 64 5.39 -4.44 -18.14
N PRO A 65 6.68 -4.57 -18.45
CA PRO A 65 7.30 -3.85 -19.55
C PRO A 65 6.79 -4.26 -20.94
N ILE A 66 6.16 -5.44 -21.06
CA ILE A 66 5.70 -5.99 -22.34
C ILE A 66 4.27 -5.54 -22.65
N ASP A 67 3.34 -5.79 -21.73
CA ASP A 67 1.90 -5.57 -21.95
C ASP A 67 1.31 -4.41 -21.15
N ARG A 68 2.15 -3.70 -20.41
CA ARG A 68 1.78 -2.52 -19.59
C ARG A 68 0.73 -2.80 -18.51
N ARG A 69 0.41 -4.06 -18.23
CA ARG A 69 -0.45 -4.39 -17.09
C ARG A 69 0.24 -4.01 -15.80
N GLU A 70 -0.52 -3.36 -14.92
CA GLU A 70 -0.05 -2.98 -13.60
C GLU A 70 -0.29 -4.11 -12.59
N SER A 71 0.72 -4.39 -11.78
CA SER A 71 0.58 -5.20 -10.56
C SER A 71 0.62 -4.25 -9.38
N VAL A 72 -0.47 -4.17 -8.62
CA VAL A 72 -0.51 -3.39 -7.39
C VAL A 72 0.18 -4.20 -6.29
N VAL A 73 1.31 -3.70 -5.84
CA VAL A 73 2.15 -4.37 -4.83
C VAL A 73 1.86 -3.91 -3.42
N ALA A 74 1.31 -2.69 -3.26
CA ALA A 74 0.85 -2.17 -1.97
C ALA A 74 -0.23 -1.11 -2.15
N LEU A 75 -1.08 -0.96 -1.13
CA LEU A 75 -1.98 0.19 -0.95
C LEU A 75 -1.42 1.05 0.17
N MET A 76 -1.43 2.36 -0.04
CA MET A 76 -1.04 3.36 0.96
C MET A 76 -2.28 4.14 1.38
N GLU A 77 -2.58 4.12 2.66
CA GLU A 77 -3.74 4.76 3.29
C GLU A 77 -3.28 5.85 4.26
N ALA A 78 -4.24 6.51 4.92
CA ALA A 78 -3.89 7.55 5.91
C ALA A 78 -2.91 7.01 6.96
N ASP A 79 -1.93 7.83 7.32
CA ASP A 79 -0.80 7.56 8.22
C ASP A 79 0.31 6.65 7.64
N ASP A 80 0.16 6.12 6.40
CA ASP A 80 1.23 5.39 5.74
C ASP A 80 2.31 6.33 5.17
N LEU A 81 3.57 5.94 5.40
CA LEU A 81 4.74 6.62 4.86
C LEU A 81 5.43 5.72 3.81
N PHE A 82 5.80 6.31 2.67
CA PHE A 82 6.42 5.60 1.55
C PHE A 82 7.40 6.49 0.77
N GLY A 83 8.12 5.87 -0.18
CA GLY A 83 9.09 6.56 -1.03
C GLY A 83 10.49 6.66 -0.39
N GLU A 84 10.74 5.95 0.70
CA GLU A 84 11.99 5.93 1.46
C GLU A 84 13.13 5.16 0.77
N MET A 85 12.81 4.20 -0.11
CA MET A 85 13.82 3.31 -0.70
C MET A 85 14.94 4.10 -1.39
N GLY A 86 14.59 5.04 -2.26
CA GLY A 86 15.58 5.85 -2.95
C GLY A 86 16.41 6.78 -2.05
N MET A 87 15.96 7.05 -0.80
CA MET A 87 16.76 7.74 0.20
C MET A 87 17.78 6.79 0.86
N LEU A 88 17.46 5.51 0.94
CA LEU A 88 18.25 4.51 1.67
C LEU A 88 19.31 3.83 0.78
N ASP A 89 19.04 3.69 -0.52
CA ASP A 89 19.89 2.95 -1.46
C ASP A 89 20.41 3.79 -2.64
N ASP A 90 20.11 5.11 -2.65
CA ASP A 90 20.45 6.04 -3.75
C ASP A 90 19.91 5.58 -5.12
N GLY A 91 18.94 4.66 -5.13
CA GLY A 91 18.32 4.12 -6.32
C GLY A 91 17.14 4.97 -6.83
N PRO A 92 16.69 4.76 -8.07
CA PRO A 92 15.48 5.42 -8.58
C PRO A 92 14.21 4.88 -7.89
N ARG A 93 13.05 5.50 -8.17
CA ARG A 93 11.76 4.98 -7.71
C ARG A 93 11.58 3.53 -8.18
N SER A 94 11.35 2.62 -7.27
CA SER A 94 11.19 1.18 -7.56
C SER A 94 9.81 0.80 -8.11
N ALA A 95 8.84 1.70 -8.01
CA ALA A 95 7.46 1.52 -8.46
C ALA A 95 6.82 2.88 -8.76
N MET A 96 5.67 2.86 -9.42
CA MET A 96 4.80 4.02 -9.60
C MET A 96 3.88 4.19 -8.38
N ALA A 97 3.58 5.43 -8.01
CA ALA A 97 2.53 5.76 -7.04
C ALA A 97 1.39 6.53 -7.73
N ARG A 98 0.15 6.01 -7.65
CA ARG A 98 -1.03 6.57 -8.30
C ARG A 98 -2.21 6.68 -7.34
N ALA A 99 -2.89 7.83 -7.33
CA ALA A 99 -4.06 8.07 -6.49
C ALA A 99 -5.28 7.23 -6.96
N LEU A 100 -5.92 6.53 -6.03
CA LEU A 100 -7.13 5.73 -6.27
C LEU A 100 -8.41 6.50 -6.01
N GLU A 101 -8.31 7.61 -5.31
CA GLU A 101 -9.39 8.53 -4.93
C GLU A 101 -8.80 9.92 -4.67
N PRO A 102 -9.60 10.96 -4.38
CA PRO A 102 -9.05 12.25 -3.96
C PRO A 102 -8.15 12.08 -2.74
N THR A 103 -6.87 12.37 -2.90
CA THR A 103 -5.81 12.07 -1.93
C THR A 103 -5.00 13.31 -1.61
N THR A 104 -4.64 13.47 -0.36
CA THR A 104 -3.68 14.50 0.08
C THR A 104 -2.48 13.79 0.71
N VAL A 105 -1.29 14.13 0.24
CA VAL A 105 -0.02 13.65 0.80
C VAL A 105 0.82 14.82 1.28
N LEU A 106 1.60 14.59 2.33
CA LEU A 106 2.69 15.48 2.73
C LEU A 106 3.95 14.99 2.02
N GLU A 107 4.48 15.80 1.12
CA GLU A 107 5.76 15.57 0.44
C GLU A 107 6.88 16.16 1.30
N ILE A 108 7.83 15.34 1.71
CA ILE A 108 8.90 15.66 2.66
C ILE A 108 10.24 15.48 1.97
N PRO A 109 11.04 16.53 1.75
CA PRO A 109 12.38 16.39 1.19
C PRO A 109 13.27 15.45 2.02
N PHE A 110 14.22 14.76 1.39
CA PHE A 110 15.11 13.83 2.08
C PHE A 110 16.05 14.51 3.07
N GLU A 111 16.53 15.73 2.77
CA GLU A 111 17.56 16.41 3.55
C GLU A 111 17.24 16.52 5.06
N PRO A 112 16.05 17.05 5.48
CA PRO A 112 15.74 17.15 6.91
C PRO A 112 15.57 15.79 7.59
N VAL A 113 15.21 14.75 6.84
CA VAL A 113 15.08 13.39 7.36
C VAL A 113 16.45 12.78 7.59
N LEU A 114 17.38 12.92 6.64
CA LEU A 114 18.75 12.46 6.77
C LEU A 114 19.45 13.15 7.95
N LYS A 115 19.27 14.47 8.07
CA LYS A 115 19.79 15.23 9.21
C LYS A 115 19.24 14.72 10.55
N LEU A 116 17.94 14.41 10.60
CA LEU A 116 17.32 13.82 11.79
C LEU A 116 17.98 12.48 12.15
N PHE A 117 18.28 11.63 11.18
CA PHE A 117 18.95 10.35 11.44
C PHE A 117 20.40 10.51 11.86
N ASP A 118 21.12 11.51 11.35
CA ASP A 118 22.48 11.84 11.79
C ASP A 118 22.48 12.29 13.27
N GLU A 119 21.50 13.10 13.67
CA GLU A 119 21.34 13.57 15.04
C GLU A 119 20.78 12.47 15.99
N HIS A 120 19.95 11.56 15.47
CA HIS A 120 19.27 10.50 16.21
C HIS A 120 19.42 9.11 15.55
N PRO A 121 20.63 8.52 15.49
CA PRO A 121 20.88 7.29 14.72
C PRO A 121 20.04 6.09 15.17
N LYS A 122 19.54 6.10 16.40
CA LYS A 122 18.66 5.03 16.92
C LYS A 122 17.36 4.90 16.14
N LEU A 123 16.88 5.97 15.48
CA LEU A 123 15.69 5.93 14.66
C LEU A 123 15.85 5.02 13.43
N LEU A 124 17.07 4.76 12.98
CA LEU A 124 17.34 3.81 11.89
C LEU A 124 16.89 2.38 12.22
N TRP A 125 16.77 2.02 13.49
CA TRP A 125 16.18 0.72 13.87
C TRP A 125 14.70 0.60 13.50
N ASN A 126 13.96 1.71 13.49
CA ASN A 126 12.56 1.73 13.06
C ASN A 126 12.48 1.48 11.55
N VAL A 127 13.35 2.15 10.78
CA VAL A 127 13.50 1.91 9.34
C VAL A 127 13.84 0.45 9.06
N THR A 128 14.79 -0.12 9.82
CA THR A 128 15.19 -1.53 9.68
C THR A 128 14.02 -2.48 9.97
N ARG A 129 13.21 -2.21 11.01
CA ARG A 129 12.00 -3.01 11.33
C ARG A 129 10.96 -2.91 10.21
N LEU A 130 10.70 -1.69 9.69
CA LEU A 130 9.79 -1.47 8.57
C LEU A 130 10.22 -2.27 7.34
N LEU A 131 11.50 -2.22 6.97
CA LEU A 131 12.04 -2.98 5.85
C LEU A 131 11.93 -4.49 6.08
N ALA A 132 12.20 -4.98 7.30
CA ALA A 132 12.04 -6.38 7.64
C ALA A 132 10.57 -6.85 7.53
N GLN A 133 9.61 -6.02 7.94
CA GLN A 133 8.18 -6.30 7.76
C GLN A 133 7.81 -6.35 6.26
N ARG A 134 8.28 -5.39 5.45
CA ARG A 134 8.03 -5.39 4.00
C ARG A 134 8.62 -6.61 3.30
N ILE A 135 9.81 -7.06 3.70
CA ILE A 135 10.41 -8.29 3.19
C ILE A 135 9.50 -9.48 3.50
N ARG A 136 8.99 -9.63 4.73
CA ARG A 136 8.06 -10.72 5.08
C ARG A 136 6.79 -10.72 4.24
N VAL A 137 6.18 -9.54 4.03
CA VAL A 137 4.99 -9.41 3.16
C VAL A 137 5.32 -9.80 1.72
N THR A 138 6.51 -9.42 1.23
CA THR A 138 6.97 -9.80 -0.12
C THR A 138 7.22 -11.30 -0.24
N ASP A 139 7.83 -11.92 0.77
CA ASP A 139 8.06 -13.38 0.82
C ASP A 139 6.74 -14.13 0.83
N GLU A 140 5.73 -13.67 1.59
CA GLU A 140 4.39 -14.23 1.59
C GLU A 140 3.72 -14.10 0.21
N ALA A 141 3.79 -12.94 -0.42
CA ALA A 141 3.23 -12.72 -1.76
C ALA A 141 3.92 -13.61 -2.81
N LEU A 142 5.23 -13.83 -2.68
CA LEU A 142 5.99 -14.75 -3.52
C LEU A 142 5.51 -16.20 -3.30
N ALA A 143 5.39 -16.63 -2.04
CA ALA A 143 4.87 -17.96 -1.70
C ALA A 143 3.46 -18.16 -2.27
N ASP A 144 2.57 -17.18 -2.13
CA ASP A 144 1.23 -17.20 -2.69
C ASP A 144 1.24 -17.34 -4.23
N SER A 145 2.19 -16.72 -4.89
CA SER A 145 2.32 -16.82 -6.36
C SER A 145 2.73 -18.21 -6.83
N VAL A 146 3.48 -18.93 -5.99
CA VAL A 146 3.98 -20.28 -6.26
C VAL A 146 2.97 -21.36 -5.88
N PHE A 147 2.33 -21.22 -4.73
CA PHE A 147 1.51 -22.29 -4.13
C PHE A 147 0.01 -22.12 -4.35
N LEU A 148 -0.49 -20.90 -4.54
CA LEU A 148 -1.90 -20.65 -4.75
C LEU A 148 -2.23 -20.43 -6.23
N ASP A 149 -3.31 -21.06 -6.69
CA ASP A 149 -3.90 -20.69 -7.97
C ASP A 149 -4.60 -19.32 -7.89
N VAL A 150 -5.09 -18.80 -9.03
CA VAL A 150 -5.79 -17.51 -9.09
C VAL A 150 -6.97 -17.44 -8.14
N THR A 151 -7.69 -18.55 -7.96
CA THR A 151 -8.87 -18.61 -7.07
C THR A 151 -8.44 -18.47 -5.60
N GLY A 152 -7.36 -19.14 -5.20
CA GLY A 152 -6.79 -19.03 -3.86
C GLY A 152 -6.28 -17.62 -3.56
N ARG A 153 -5.50 -17.05 -4.47
CA ARG A 153 -5.03 -15.66 -4.32
C ARG A 153 -6.18 -14.65 -4.28
N THR A 154 -7.26 -14.88 -5.06
CA THR A 154 -8.46 -14.03 -5.00
C THR A 154 -9.14 -14.11 -3.64
N ALA A 155 -9.28 -15.32 -3.07
CA ALA A 155 -9.84 -15.50 -1.74
C ALA A 155 -9.01 -14.77 -0.68
N LYS A 156 -7.68 -14.92 -0.72
CA LYS A 156 -6.76 -14.25 0.21
C LYS A 156 -6.87 -12.73 0.13
N ARG A 157 -6.85 -12.15 -1.07
CA ARG A 157 -6.97 -10.70 -1.26
C ARG A 157 -8.32 -10.15 -0.79
N LEU A 158 -9.42 -10.88 -0.99
CA LEU A 158 -10.72 -10.44 -0.47
C LEU A 158 -10.76 -10.46 1.06
N LEU A 159 -10.15 -11.46 1.71
CA LEU A 159 -10.05 -11.52 3.17
C LEU A 159 -9.17 -10.40 3.74
N GLU A 160 -8.05 -10.08 3.10
CA GLU A 160 -7.18 -8.97 3.47
C GLU A 160 -7.91 -7.62 3.36
N LEU A 161 -8.63 -7.38 2.24
CA LEU A 161 -9.39 -6.15 2.02
C LEU A 161 -10.63 -6.04 2.91
N ALA A 162 -11.11 -7.14 3.45
CA ALA A 162 -12.20 -7.19 4.43
C ALA A 162 -11.73 -6.81 5.84
N ASP A 163 -10.42 -6.86 6.13
CA ASP A 163 -9.80 -6.47 7.41
C ASP A 163 -10.55 -7.03 8.65
N GLY A 164 -10.90 -8.32 8.59
CA GLY A 164 -11.64 -9.00 9.65
C GLY A 164 -13.16 -8.82 9.61
N GLU A 165 -13.68 -7.85 8.87
CA GLU A 165 -15.11 -7.58 8.75
C GLU A 165 -15.79 -8.54 7.76
N ASP A 166 -17.04 -8.94 8.05
CA ASP A 166 -17.81 -9.76 7.11
C ASP A 166 -18.54 -8.92 6.05
N HIS A 167 -18.74 -7.62 6.29
CA HIS A 167 -19.34 -6.69 5.35
C HIS A 167 -18.36 -5.58 5.01
N PHE A 168 -17.96 -5.49 3.76
CA PHE A 168 -17.02 -4.46 3.31
C PHE A 168 -17.33 -3.96 1.90
N THR A 169 -16.98 -2.72 1.63
CA THR A 169 -17.01 -2.16 0.28
C THR A 169 -15.62 -2.29 -0.30
N LEU A 170 -15.52 -2.88 -1.50
CA LEU A 170 -14.24 -3.03 -2.16
C LEU A 170 -13.58 -1.65 -2.38
N PRO A 171 -12.45 -1.38 -1.73
CA PRO A 171 -11.81 -0.06 -1.78
C PRO A 171 -11.11 0.23 -3.12
N VAL A 172 -10.97 -0.80 -3.94
CA VAL A 172 -10.31 -0.78 -5.25
C VAL A 172 -11.28 -1.18 -6.36
N THR A 173 -10.94 -0.91 -7.61
CA THR A 173 -11.70 -1.40 -8.77
C THR A 173 -11.43 -2.87 -9.01
N GLN A 174 -12.25 -3.52 -9.84
CA GLN A 174 -12.01 -4.91 -10.29
C GLN A 174 -10.68 -5.06 -11.06
N GLU A 175 -10.24 -4.03 -11.77
CA GLU A 175 -8.95 -4.02 -12.46
C GLU A 175 -7.78 -3.96 -11.47
N GLU A 176 -7.89 -3.09 -10.47
CA GLU A 176 -6.89 -2.97 -9.41
C GLU A 176 -6.83 -4.24 -8.55
N LEU A 177 -7.98 -4.85 -8.23
CA LEU A 177 -8.02 -6.16 -7.56
C LEU A 177 -7.32 -7.23 -8.41
N ALA A 178 -7.54 -7.24 -9.72
CA ALA A 178 -6.86 -8.16 -10.63
C ALA A 178 -5.34 -7.94 -10.63
N GLY A 179 -4.90 -6.69 -10.58
CA GLY A 179 -3.48 -6.32 -10.39
C GLY A 179 -2.92 -6.83 -9.07
N MET A 180 -3.66 -6.74 -7.97
CA MET A 180 -3.26 -7.26 -6.65
C MET A 180 -3.16 -8.80 -6.62
N VAL A 181 -4.06 -9.49 -7.34
CA VAL A 181 -4.06 -10.96 -7.47
C VAL A 181 -2.97 -11.46 -8.42
N GLY A 182 -2.44 -10.58 -9.29
CA GLY A 182 -1.51 -10.97 -10.35
C GLY A 182 -2.18 -11.84 -11.43
N ALA A 183 -3.41 -11.49 -11.84
CA ALA A 183 -4.17 -12.24 -12.83
C ALA A 183 -5.02 -11.30 -13.70
N SER A 184 -5.60 -11.83 -14.79
CA SER A 184 -6.53 -11.04 -15.59
C SER A 184 -7.84 -10.81 -14.82
N ARG A 185 -8.48 -9.64 -15.06
CA ARG A 185 -9.79 -9.30 -14.50
C ARG A 185 -10.84 -10.40 -14.73
N GLU A 186 -10.82 -11.03 -15.90
CA GLU A 186 -11.73 -12.12 -16.22
C GLU A 186 -11.56 -13.32 -15.27
N ARG A 187 -10.30 -13.72 -15.00
CA ARG A 187 -10.01 -14.86 -14.10
C ARG A 187 -10.41 -14.55 -12.66
N VAL A 188 -10.15 -13.34 -12.19
CA VAL A 188 -10.55 -12.88 -10.84
C VAL A 188 -12.08 -12.84 -10.74
N ASN A 189 -12.79 -12.29 -11.73
CA ASN A 189 -14.24 -12.28 -11.72
C ASN A 189 -14.85 -13.68 -11.77
N LYS A 190 -14.23 -14.63 -12.48
CA LYS A 190 -14.65 -16.05 -12.46
C LYS A 190 -14.47 -16.67 -11.07
N ALA A 191 -13.40 -16.33 -10.35
CA ALA A 191 -13.19 -16.79 -8.98
C ALA A 191 -14.28 -16.24 -8.05
N ILE A 192 -14.55 -14.93 -8.09
CA ILE A 192 -15.61 -14.28 -7.30
C ILE A 192 -16.98 -14.90 -7.60
N ALA A 193 -17.34 -15.05 -8.88
CA ALA A 193 -18.59 -15.68 -9.29
C ALA A 193 -18.72 -17.13 -8.78
N SER A 194 -17.59 -17.86 -8.69
CA SER A 194 -17.58 -19.19 -8.11
C SER A 194 -17.86 -19.16 -6.61
N PHE A 195 -17.28 -18.21 -5.86
CA PHE A 195 -17.56 -18.06 -4.43
C PHE A 195 -19.01 -17.69 -4.16
N ILE A 196 -19.59 -16.81 -4.98
CA ILE A 196 -21.03 -16.46 -4.88
C ILE A 196 -21.91 -17.69 -5.15
N ARG A 197 -21.64 -18.44 -6.21
CA ARG A 197 -22.39 -19.67 -6.53
C ARG A 197 -22.31 -20.72 -5.43
N LEU A 198 -21.19 -20.82 -4.73
CA LEU A 198 -21.00 -21.73 -3.61
C LEU A 198 -21.61 -21.22 -2.29
N GLY A 199 -22.16 -19.99 -2.27
CA GLY A 199 -22.73 -19.37 -1.09
C GLY A 199 -21.70 -18.95 -0.05
N TRP A 200 -20.42 -18.78 -0.45
CA TRP A 200 -19.37 -18.30 0.44
C TRP A 200 -19.32 -16.80 0.53
N LEU A 201 -19.79 -16.12 -0.54
CA LEU A 201 -19.76 -14.68 -0.71
C LEU A 201 -21.10 -14.21 -1.30
N GLU A 202 -21.59 -13.07 -0.84
CA GLU A 202 -22.65 -12.30 -1.49
C GLU A 202 -22.05 -10.99 -2.00
N GLN A 203 -22.57 -10.49 -3.13
CA GLN A 203 -22.13 -9.23 -3.73
C GLN A 203 -23.33 -8.40 -4.15
N GLN A 204 -23.31 -7.12 -3.77
CA GLN A 204 -24.22 -6.11 -4.27
C GLN A 204 -23.38 -4.89 -4.68
N ASP A 205 -23.30 -4.61 -5.98
CA ASP A 205 -22.43 -3.59 -6.56
C ASP A 205 -20.95 -3.77 -6.15
N ARG A 206 -20.43 -2.84 -5.35
CA ARG A 206 -19.07 -2.88 -4.81
C ARG A 206 -19.01 -3.37 -3.36
N THR A 207 -20.15 -3.70 -2.78
CA THR A 207 -20.23 -4.21 -1.41
C THR A 207 -20.25 -5.73 -1.42
N TYR A 208 -19.45 -6.31 -0.57
CA TYR A 208 -19.31 -7.76 -0.39
C TYR A 208 -19.72 -8.14 1.02
N LYS A 209 -20.33 -9.32 1.14
CA LYS A 209 -20.60 -9.96 2.42
C LYS A 209 -19.99 -11.35 2.40
N ILE A 210 -19.10 -11.61 3.34
CA ILE A 210 -18.53 -12.93 3.57
C ILE A 210 -19.54 -13.75 4.37
N VAL A 211 -20.07 -14.80 3.76
CA VAL A 211 -21.10 -15.69 4.36
C VAL A 211 -20.43 -16.90 5.03
N GLN A 212 -19.38 -17.44 4.44
CA GLN A 212 -18.65 -18.59 4.95
C GLN A 212 -17.15 -18.28 4.95
N ARG A 213 -16.70 -17.54 5.99
CA ARG A 213 -15.31 -17.10 6.14
C ARG A 213 -14.34 -18.27 6.18
N ASP A 214 -14.65 -19.32 6.92
CA ASP A 214 -13.85 -20.54 7.05
C ASP A 214 -13.54 -21.20 5.69
N ARG A 215 -14.49 -21.14 4.76
CA ARG A 215 -14.31 -21.68 3.40
C ARG A 215 -13.39 -20.84 2.56
N LEU A 216 -13.49 -19.51 2.66
CA LEU A 216 -12.56 -18.60 1.99
C LEU A 216 -11.15 -18.71 2.57
N GLU A 217 -11.01 -18.82 3.90
CA GLU A 217 -9.72 -19.02 4.56
C GLU A 217 -9.08 -20.36 4.16
N LEU A 218 -9.85 -21.43 4.10
CA LEU A 218 -9.34 -22.72 3.63
C LEU A 218 -8.86 -22.65 2.18
N ARG A 219 -9.52 -21.83 1.34
CA ARG A 219 -9.16 -21.66 -0.07
C ARG A 219 -7.95 -20.74 -0.26
N ALA A 220 -7.68 -19.88 0.69
CA ALA A 220 -6.58 -18.92 0.75
C ALA A 220 -5.26 -19.51 1.30
N ARG A 221 -5.24 -20.81 1.60
CA ARG A 221 -4.08 -21.56 2.14
C ARG A 221 -3.39 -22.41 1.10
#